data_a9043916c66f837e57a750753c19b68c
#
_entry.id   a9043916c66f837e57a750753c19b68c
#
_cell.length_a   1.000
_cell.length_b   1.000
_cell.length_c   1.000
_cell.angle_alpha   90.00
_cell.angle_beta   90.00
_cell.angle_gamma   90.00
#
_symmetry.space_group_name_H-M   'P 1'
#
loop_
_entity.id
_entity.type
_entity.pdbx_description
1 polymer ?
#
loop_
_entity_poly.entity_id
_entity_poly.type
_entity_poly.pdbx_seq_one_letter_code
_entity_poly.pdbx_strand_id
1 'polypeptide(L)'
;LVQERVAGHPNITVVREEAGALPETGIVATGPLTSERLAGAIAARLGSAALAFYDAIAPIVSADSLDRDRLYALSRYGKGEGDDYLNAPMSRDEYEAFIDALLAADQFTAHEFDQVPYFEGCMPVEEAARRGRETLRFGPMKPVGLPDPRTGREPYAVVQLRQEDRAGQMWNLVGFQTRLRIPEQR
;
A
#
# COMPACT_ATOMS: atom_id res chain seq x y z
N LEU A 1 -8.71 -21.14 12.87
CA LEU A 1 -8.88 -20.35 14.12
C LEU A 1 -10.05 -19.34 14.04
N VAL A 2 -10.03 -18.29 13.21
CA VAL A 2 -11.15 -17.32 13.12
C VAL A 2 -12.35 -17.96 12.42
N GLN A 3 -12.13 -18.59 11.28
CA GLN A 3 -13.18 -19.24 10.49
C GLN A 3 -13.93 -20.33 11.27
N GLU A 4 -13.23 -21.12 12.07
CA GLU A 4 -13.83 -22.14 12.94
C GLU A 4 -14.69 -21.52 14.04
N ARG A 5 -14.24 -20.42 14.62
CA ARG A 5 -15.02 -19.68 15.64
C ARG A 5 -16.30 -19.07 15.06
N VAL A 6 -16.21 -18.52 13.85
CA VAL A 6 -17.37 -17.96 13.14
C VAL A 6 -18.37 -19.09 12.79
N ALA A 7 -17.88 -20.19 12.21
CA ALA A 7 -18.73 -21.32 11.83
C ALA A 7 -19.39 -22.04 13.02
N GLY A 8 -18.74 -22.05 14.17
CA GLY A 8 -19.26 -22.66 15.40
C GLY A 8 -20.09 -21.74 16.30
N HIS A 9 -20.27 -20.49 15.93
CA HIS A 9 -20.98 -19.53 16.79
C HIS A 9 -22.51 -19.68 16.64
N PRO A 10 -23.28 -19.83 17.71
CA PRO A 10 -24.72 -20.15 17.67
C PRO A 10 -25.57 -19.06 17.00
N ASN A 11 -25.12 -17.81 17.01
CA ASN A 11 -25.84 -16.67 16.43
C ASN A 11 -25.30 -16.24 15.05
N ILE A 12 -24.44 -17.03 14.43
CA ILE A 12 -23.88 -16.71 13.11
C ILE A 12 -24.26 -17.81 12.13
N THR A 13 -24.91 -17.42 11.05
CA THR A 13 -25.14 -18.28 9.88
C THR A 13 -24.27 -17.80 8.72
N VAL A 14 -23.37 -18.67 8.26
CA VAL A 14 -22.51 -18.37 7.12
C VAL A 14 -23.19 -18.83 5.84
N VAL A 15 -23.56 -17.89 4.98
CA VAL A 15 -24.13 -18.16 3.66
C VAL A 15 -23.03 -17.93 2.61
N ARG A 16 -22.80 -18.92 1.74
CA ARG A 16 -21.77 -18.88 0.70
C ARG A 16 -22.41 -18.72 -0.67
N GLU A 17 -22.82 -17.48 -0.96
CA GLU A 17 -23.40 -17.08 -2.23
C GLU A 17 -22.98 -15.67 -2.61
N GLU A 18 -23.15 -15.30 -3.87
CA GLU A 18 -22.91 -13.95 -4.32
C GLU A 18 -24.01 -13.02 -3.81
N ALA A 19 -23.65 -12.03 -3.02
CA ALA A 19 -24.55 -10.96 -2.60
C ALA A 19 -24.74 -9.97 -3.77
N GLY A 20 -25.90 -10.04 -4.43
CA GLY A 20 -26.20 -9.17 -5.56
C GLY A 20 -27.08 -7.96 -5.22
N ALA A 21 -27.43 -7.77 -3.96
CA ALA A 21 -28.25 -6.66 -3.48
C ALA A 21 -27.73 -6.19 -2.10
N LEU A 22 -28.05 -4.95 -1.77
CA LEU A 22 -27.75 -4.39 -0.44
C LEU A 22 -28.74 -4.94 0.59
N PRO A 23 -28.28 -5.30 1.80
CA PRO A 23 -29.17 -5.61 2.90
C PRO A 23 -29.92 -4.37 3.36
N GLU A 24 -31.15 -4.54 3.85
CA GLU A 24 -31.92 -3.44 4.46
C GLU A 24 -31.21 -2.89 5.72
N THR A 25 -30.61 -3.78 6.48
CA THR A 25 -29.78 -3.45 7.65
C THR A 25 -28.58 -4.37 7.68
N GLY A 26 -27.37 -3.79 7.76
CA GLY A 26 -26.16 -4.58 7.78
C GLY A 26 -24.92 -3.80 7.42
N ILE A 27 -23.82 -4.52 7.24
CA ILE A 27 -22.51 -3.97 6.87
C ILE A 27 -22.07 -4.64 5.57
N VAL A 28 -21.70 -3.83 4.57
CA VAL A 28 -21.05 -4.29 3.35
C VAL A 28 -19.54 -4.08 3.50
N ALA A 29 -18.78 -5.16 3.52
CA ALA A 29 -17.34 -5.14 3.75
C ALA A 29 -16.61 -6.08 2.76
N THR A 30 -16.95 -5.95 1.47
CA THR A 30 -16.50 -6.84 0.39
C THR A 30 -15.10 -6.52 -0.15
N GLY A 31 -14.53 -5.36 0.25
CA GLY A 31 -13.19 -4.94 -0.18
C GLY A 31 -13.12 -4.54 -1.66
N PRO A 32 -11.90 -4.49 -2.23
CA PRO A 32 -11.66 -3.96 -3.58
C PRO A 32 -12.17 -4.85 -4.71
N LEU A 33 -12.42 -6.14 -4.46
CA LEU A 33 -12.91 -7.10 -5.45
C LEU A 33 -14.42 -7.34 -5.33
N THR A 34 -15.18 -6.31 -5.01
CA THR A 34 -16.66 -6.35 -5.02
C THR A 34 -17.17 -6.72 -6.41
N SER A 35 -18.11 -7.68 -6.48
CA SER A 35 -18.67 -8.10 -7.75
C SER A 35 -19.38 -6.95 -8.47
N GLU A 36 -19.40 -6.96 -9.79
CA GLU A 36 -20.08 -5.94 -10.62
C GLU A 36 -21.54 -5.78 -10.23
N ARG A 37 -22.22 -6.88 -9.91
CA ARG A 37 -23.61 -6.89 -9.51
C ARG A 37 -23.86 -6.12 -8.22
N LEU A 38 -23.03 -6.38 -7.18
CA LEU A 38 -23.14 -5.65 -5.91
C LEU A 38 -22.66 -4.21 -6.06
N ALA A 39 -21.61 -3.95 -6.82
CA ALA A 39 -21.13 -2.61 -7.14
C ALA A 39 -22.23 -1.76 -7.82
N GLY A 40 -22.92 -2.34 -8.79
CA GLY A 40 -24.08 -1.70 -9.43
C GLY A 40 -25.22 -1.39 -8.45
N ALA A 41 -25.53 -2.30 -7.54
CA ALA A 41 -26.57 -2.08 -6.50
C ALA A 41 -26.18 -0.94 -5.52
N ILE A 42 -24.90 -0.85 -5.15
CA ILE A 42 -24.37 0.22 -4.31
C ILE A 42 -24.44 1.56 -5.06
N ALA A 43 -23.98 1.62 -6.31
CA ALA A 43 -24.03 2.83 -7.14
C ALA A 43 -25.47 3.33 -7.33
N ALA A 44 -26.42 2.45 -7.62
CA ALA A 44 -27.83 2.79 -7.75
C ALA A 44 -28.42 3.36 -6.45
N ARG A 45 -28.01 2.86 -5.29
CA ARG A 45 -28.48 3.31 -3.98
C ARG A 45 -27.91 4.68 -3.58
N LEU A 46 -26.65 4.95 -3.94
CA LEU A 46 -25.95 6.19 -3.62
C LEU A 46 -26.21 7.30 -4.63
N GLY A 47 -26.78 7.00 -5.79
CA GLY A 47 -27.02 7.96 -6.86
C GLY A 47 -25.75 8.48 -7.53
N SER A 48 -24.64 7.79 -7.38
CA SER A 48 -23.36 8.21 -7.94
C SER A 48 -22.54 7.02 -8.45
N ALA A 49 -21.75 7.25 -9.49
CA ALA A 49 -20.69 6.34 -9.95
C ALA A 49 -19.49 6.31 -9.00
N ALA A 50 -19.70 6.59 -7.71
CA ALA A 50 -18.66 6.89 -6.72
C ALA A 50 -17.95 5.67 -6.12
N LEU A 51 -18.14 4.48 -6.67
CA LEU A 51 -17.33 3.32 -6.31
C LEU A 51 -16.11 3.26 -7.21
N ALA A 52 -15.10 3.99 -6.79
CA ALA A 52 -13.78 3.81 -7.34
C ALA A 52 -13.10 2.65 -6.62
N PHE A 53 -12.98 1.52 -7.28
CA PHE A 53 -12.12 0.44 -6.83
C PHE A 53 -10.73 0.67 -7.41
N TYR A 54 -9.78 0.81 -6.53
CA TYR A 54 -8.40 1.01 -6.91
C TYR A 54 -7.57 -0.17 -6.43
N ASP A 55 -7.09 -0.97 -7.38
CA ASP A 55 -6.20 -2.10 -7.10
C ASP A 55 -4.74 -1.68 -7.34
N ALA A 56 -4.23 -0.83 -6.46
CA ALA A 56 -2.81 -0.56 -6.40
C ALA A 56 -2.20 -1.41 -5.28
N ILE A 57 -1.35 -2.35 -5.66
CA ILE A 57 -0.65 -3.23 -4.74
C ILE A 57 0.72 -2.63 -4.43
N ALA A 58 1.06 -2.56 -3.14
CA ALA A 58 2.43 -2.24 -2.74
C ALA A 58 3.35 -3.43 -3.08
N PRO A 59 4.52 -3.21 -3.70
CA PRO A 59 5.43 -4.27 -4.05
C PRO A 59 5.88 -5.06 -2.82
N ILE A 60 5.97 -6.39 -2.98
CA ILE A 60 6.59 -7.29 -2.03
C ILE A 60 7.89 -7.78 -2.64
N VAL A 61 8.99 -7.61 -1.93
CA VAL A 61 10.32 -8.00 -2.35
C VAL A 61 10.84 -9.18 -1.54
N SER A 62 11.68 -10.00 -2.18
CA SER A 62 12.37 -11.10 -1.51
C SER A 62 13.49 -10.56 -0.61
N ALA A 63 13.71 -11.19 0.54
CA ALA A 63 14.81 -10.86 1.43
C ALA A 63 16.20 -10.97 0.75
N ASP A 64 16.34 -11.89 -0.21
CA ASP A 64 17.58 -12.10 -0.97
C ASP A 64 17.90 -10.95 -1.93
N SER A 65 16.88 -10.14 -2.28
CA SER A 65 17.05 -8.95 -3.12
C SER A 65 17.45 -7.70 -2.33
N LEU A 66 17.47 -7.79 -1.00
CA LEU A 66 17.75 -6.65 -0.12
C LEU A 66 19.25 -6.56 0.21
N ASP A 67 19.85 -5.43 -0.08
CA ASP A 67 21.20 -5.08 0.40
C ASP A 67 21.11 -4.70 1.88
N ARG A 68 21.34 -5.69 2.76
CA ARG A 68 21.24 -5.53 4.21
C ARG A 68 22.24 -4.53 4.80
N ASP A 69 23.37 -4.32 4.15
CA ASP A 69 24.40 -3.38 4.62
C ASP A 69 23.92 -1.91 4.47
N ARG A 70 23.02 -1.69 3.55
CA ARG A 70 22.40 -0.35 3.34
C ARG A 70 21.17 -0.10 4.21
N LEU A 71 20.59 -1.14 4.80
CA LEU A 71 19.38 -1.04 5.60
C LEU A 71 19.70 -0.92 7.10
N TYR A 72 18.74 -0.41 7.85
CA TYR A 72 18.77 -0.47 9.33
C TYR A 72 17.38 -0.79 9.88
N ALA A 73 17.35 -1.52 10.99
CA ALA A 73 16.12 -1.87 11.69
C ALA A 73 15.75 -0.75 12.67
N LEU A 74 14.58 -0.17 12.54
CA LEU A 74 14.06 0.84 13.46
C LEU A 74 12.57 1.05 13.24
N SER A 75 11.81 1.13 14.33
CA SER A 75 10.41 1.57 14.31
C SER A 75 10.34 3.07 14.56
N ARG A 76 9.45 3.76 13.85
CA ARG A 76 9.27 5.22 13.93
C ARG A 76 8.95 5.66 15.35
N TYR A 77 9.76 6.59 15.89
CA TYR A 77 9.68 7.08 17.26
C TYR A 77 9.87 5.98 18.32
N GLY A 78 10.54 4.89 18.00
CA GLY A 78 10.75 3.78 18.93
C GLY A 78 9.47 3.07 19.38
N LYS A 79 8.41 3.11 18.56
CA LYS A 79 7.15 2.40 18.84
C LYS A 79 7.30 0.90 18.59
N GLY A 80 6.45 0.09 19.25
CA GLY A 80 6.50 -1.36 19.15
C GLY A 80 7.73 -1.94 19.87
N GLU A 81 8.32 -2.99 19.30
CA GLU A 81 9.54 -3.61 19.81
C GLU A 81 10.81 -2.84 19.43
N GLY A 82 10.68 -1.81 18.59
CA GLY A 82 11.76 -0.88 18.24
C GLY A 82 12.41 -1.17 16.89
N ASP A 83 12.30 -2.38 16.37
CA ASP A 83 12.95 -2.86 15.15
C ASP A 83 12.00 -3.58 14.16
N ASP A 84 10.69 -3.31 14.27
CA ASP A 84 9.66 -3.97 13.45
C ASP A 84 9.76 -3.68 11.94
N TYR A 85 10.55 -2.68 11.56
CA TYR A 85 10.69 -2.26 10.17
C TYR A 85 12.16 -2.21 9.76
N LEU A 86 12.44 -2.59 8.51
CA LEU A 86 13.69 -2.23 7.85
C LEU A 86 13.52 -0.88 7.15
N ASN A 87 14.54 -0.06 7.20
CA ASN A 87 14.55 1.27 6.62
C ASN A 87 15.66 1.39 5.59
N ALA A 88 15.30 1.78 4.36
CA ALA A 88 16.23 2.08 3.29
C ALA A 88 16.41 3.61 3.20
N PRO A 89 17.51 4.17 3.73
CA PRO A 89 17.78 5.59 3.67
C PRO A 89 18.21 6.01 2.27
N MET A 90 17.85 7.21 1.89
CA MET A 90 18.28 7.86 0.65
C MET A 90 18.90 9.22 0.94
N SER A 91 20.01 9.51 0.27
CA SER A 91 20.52 10.86 0.10
C SER A 91 19.58 11.67 -0.81
N ARG A 92 19.83 12.99 -0.92
CA ARG A 92 19.08 13.84 -1.84
C ARG A 92 19.23 13.39 -3.30
N ASP A 93 20.45 13.11 -3.71
CA ASP A 93 20.75 12.74 -5.10
C ASP A 93 20.11 11.39 -5.46
N GLU A 94 20.14 10.41 -4.55
CA GLU A 94 19.44 9.12 -4.73
C GLU A 94 17.92 9.30 -4.81
N TYR A 95 17.36 10.17 -3.98
CA TYR A 95 15.93 10.48 -4.02
C TYR A 95 15.52 11.13 -5.34
N GLU A 96 16.26 12.14 -5.81
CA GLU A 96 15.98 12.81 -7.07
C GLU A 96 16.07 11.85 -8.26
N ALA A 97 17.10 10.99 -8.29
CA ALA A 97 17.24 9.95 -9.31
C ALA A 97 16.09 8.93 -9.26
N PHE A 98 15.64 8.54 -8.07
CA PHE A 98 14.48 7.67 -7.90
C PHE A 98 13.20 8.32 -8.43
N ILE A 99 12.95 9.61 -8.14
CA ILE A 99 11.78 10.32 -8.66
C ILE A 99 11.81 10.42 -10.18
N ASP A 100 12.98 10.67 -10.78
CA ASP A 100 13.12 10.72 -12.25
C ASP A 100 12.82 9.35 -12.88
N ALA A 101 13.35 8.27 -12.32
CA ALA A 101 13.07 6.91 -12.77
C ALA A 101 11.58 6.56 -12.64
N LEU A 102 10.98 6.88 -11.48
CA LEU A 102 9.57 6.62 -11.19
C LEU A 102 8.63 7.35 -12.17
N LEU A 103 8.95 8.59 -12.53
CA LEU A 103 8.14 9.38 -13.46
C LEU A 103 8.29 8.94 -14.92
N ALA A 104 9.45 8.37 -15.28
CA ALA A 104 9.74 7.85 -16.61
C ALA A 104 9.24 6.42 -16.85
N ALA A 105 8.96 5.65 -15.78
CA ALA A 105 8.62 4.26 -15.85
C ALA A 105 7.25 3.99 -16.49
N ASP A 106 7.14 2.87 -17.21
CA ASP A 106 5.91 2.42 -17.85
C ASP A 106 4.88 1.97 -16.81
N GLN A 107 3.66 2.45 -16.99
CA GLN A 107 2.54 2.17 -16.11
C GLN A 107 1.46 1.33 -16.81
N PHE A 108 0.71 0.58 -16.01
CA PHE A 108 -0.51 -0.05 -16.45
C PHE A 108 -1.60 1.02 -16.56
N THR A 109 -2.08 1.29 -17.78
CA THR A 109 -3.23 2.15 -18.05
C THR A 109 -4.47 1.29 -18.22
N ALA A 110 -5.38 1.33 -17.25
CA ALA A 110 -6.71 0.76 -17.42
C ALA A 110 -7.60 1.84 -18.05
N HIS A 111 -8.08 1.59 -19.25
CA HIS A 111 -8.79 2.57 -20.11
C HIS A 111 -10.06 3.20 -19.52
N GLU A 112 -10.60 2.70 -18.41
CA GLU A 112 -11.87 3.19 -17.82
C GLU A 112 -11.72 3.86 -16.45
N PHE A 113 -10.54 3.79 -15.80
CA PHE A 113 -10.36 4.24 -14.42
C PHE A 113 -9.49 5.49 -14.25
N ASP A 114 -9.00 6.09 -15.32
CA ASP A 114 -8.09 7.25 -15.27
C ASP A 114 -8.74 8.57 -14.75
N GLN A 115 -10.05 8.59 -14.50
CA GLN A 115 -10.77 9.76 -14.00
C GLN A 115 -11.27 9.64 -12.56
N VAL A 116 -10.87 8.61 -11.85
CA VAL A 116 -11.34 8.38 -10.48
C VAL A 116 -10.48 9.16 -9.49
N PRO A 117 -11.09 9.97 -8.60
CA PRO A 117 -10.34 10.65 -7.56
C PRO A 117 -9.72 9.63 -6.59
N TYR A 118 -8.39 9.67 -6.47
CA TYR A 118 -7.67 8.83 -5.51
C TYR A 118 -7.94 9.26 -4.09
N PHE A 119 -8.18 8.30 -3.19
CA PHE A 119 -8.03 8.55 -1.76
C PHE A 119 -6.55 8.73 -1.44
N GLU A 120 -6.19 9.72 -0.65
CA GLU A 120 -4.77 10.03 -0.33
C GLU A 120 -4.00 8.81 0.20
N GLY A 121 -4.64 7.96 1.01
CA GLY A 121 -4.01 6.76 1.58
C GLY A 121 -3.79 5.59 0.60
N CYS A 122 -4.38 5.62 -0.60
CA CYS A 122 -4.27 4.58 -1.62
C CYS A 122 -3.70 5.12 -2.94
N MET A 123 -3.19 6.36 -2.94
CA MET A 123 -2.64 6.98 -4.12
C MET A 123 -1.35 6.28 -4.56
N PRO A 124 -1.21 5.92 -5.86
CA PRO A 124 0.04 5.40 -6.37
C PRO A 124 1.20 6.36 -6.18
N VAL A 125 2.38 5.82 -5.88
CA VAL A 125 3.57 6.65 -5.63
C VAL A 125 3.96 7.51 -6.82
N GLU A 126 3.78 7.00 -8.05
CA GLU A 126 4.02 7.76 -9.28
C GLU A 126 3.05 8.92 -9.44
N GLU A 127 1.81 8.79 -9.00
CA GLU A 127 0.83 9.87 -9.02
C GLU A 127 1.14 10.93 -7.95
N ALA A 128 1.55 10.48 -6.76
CA ALA A 128 2.03 11.38 -5.72
C ALA A 128 3.28 12.17 -6.17
N ALA A 129 4.21 11.52 -6.88
CA ALA A 129 5.39 12.16 -7.44
C ALA A 129 5.05 13.21 -8.52
N ARG A 130 4.02 12.96 -9.36
CA ARG A 130 3.54 13.94 -10.36
C ARG A 130 2.95 15.20 -9.73
N ARG A 131 2.31 15.08 -8.57
CA ARG A 131 1.77 16.25 -7.82
C ARG A 131 2.86 17.17 -7.29
N GLY A 132 4.06 16.64 -7.12
CA GLY A 132 5.24 17.40 -6.72
C GLY A 132 6.38 16.48 -6.31
N ARG A 133 7.60 16.80 -6.74
CA ARG A 133 8.79 15.98 -6.50
C ARG A 133 9.02 15.66 -5.03
N GLU A 134 8.69 16.58 -4.14
CA GLU A 134 8.87 16.43 -2.69
C GLU A 134 7.70 15.70 -2.00
N THR A 135 6.59 15.43 -2.70
CA THR A 135 5.37 14.88 -2.09
C THR A 135 5.62 13.58 -1.33
N LEU A 136 6.43 12.68 -1.88
CA LEU A 136 6.74 11.40 -1.25
C LEU A 136 7.51 11.56 0.07
N ARG A 137 8.34 12.59 0.21
CA ARG A 137 9.07 12.90 1.47
C ARG A 137 8.16 13.38 2.59
N PHE A 138 6.99 13.89 2.29
CA PHE A 138 5.97 14.25 3.27
C PHE A 138 4.93 13.15 3.47
N GLY A 139 5.02 12.09 2.68
CA GLY A 139 4.16 10.91 2.68
C GLY A 139 4.91 9.62 3.06
N PRO A 140 4.89 8.61 2.16
CA PRO A 140 5.44 7.27 2.45
C PRO A 140 6.96 7.27 2.67
N MET A 141 7.70 8.22 2.12
CA MET A 141 9.16 8.31 2.29
C MET A 141 9.60 9.33 3.34
N LYS A 142 8.72 9.69 4.27
CA LYS A 142 9.01 10.67 5.32
C LYS A 142 10.12 10.16 6.26
N PRO A 143 11.23 10.91 6.44
CA PRO A 143 12.35 10.48 7.29
C PRO A 143 12.14 10.74 8.78
N VAL A 144 11.22 11.64 9.15
CA VAL A 144 11.03 12.11 10.52
C VAL A 144 10.76 10.96 11.50
N GLY A 145 11.53 10.91 12.57
CA GLY A 145 11.44 9.87 13.59
C GLY A 145 12.14 8.55 13.23
N LEU A 146 13.00 8.57 12.20
CA LEU A 146 13.77 7.43 11.72
C LEU A 146 15.26 7.81 11.51
N PRO A 147 15.97 8.26 12.56
CA PRO A 147 17.39 8.56 12.44
C PRO A 147 18.17 7.28 12.07
N ASP A 148 19.09 7.40 11.11
CA ASP A 148 20.00 6.31 10.77
C ASP A 148 20.99 6.08 11.94
N PRO A 149 21.02 4.88 12.55
CA PRO A 149 21.89 4.60 13.71
C PRO A 149 23.38 4.79 13.41
N ARG A 150 23.78 4.67 12.13
CA ARG A 150 25.17 4.81 11.69
C ARG A 150 25.64 6.27 11.71
N THR A 151 24.73 7.21 11.50
CA THR A 151 25.04 8.65 11.41
C THR A 151 24.42 9.46 12.55
N GLY A 152 23.44 8.92 13.26
CA GLY A 152 22.62 9.60 14.26
C GLY A 152 21.72 10.69 13.69
N ARG A 153 21.56 10.78 12.36
CA ARG A 153 20.78 11.81 11.67
C ARG A 153 19.66 11.20 10.85
N GLU A 154 18.58 11.95 10.68
CA GLU A 154 17.53 11.59 9.75
C GLU A 154 18.07 11.68 8.30
N PRO A 155 17.84 10.66 7.45
CA PRO A 155 18.21 10.72 6.04
C PRO A 155 17.35 11.75 5.28
N TYR A 156 17.69 12.02 4.02
CA TYR A 156 16.87 12.92 3.21
C TYR A 156 15.49 12.35 2.95
N ALA A 157 15.41 11.06 2.63
CA ALA A 157 14.18 10.28 2.51
C ALA A 157 14.41 8.86 3.01
N VAL A 158 13.36 8.10 3.29
CA VAL A 158 13.47 6.71 3.72
C VAL A 158 12.31 5.89 3.21
N VAL A 159 12.60 4.70 2.66
CA VAL A 159 11.60 3.68 2.38
C VAL A 159 11.55 2.71 3.55
N GLN A 160 10.35 2.51 4.11
CA GLN A 160 10.14 1.50 5.15
C GLN A 160 9.68 0.19 4.53
N LEU A 161 10.26 -0.92 4.99
CA LEU A 161 9.87 -2.26 4.61
C LEU A 161 9.30 -2.97 5.85
N ARG A 162 8.15 -3.59 5.67
CA ARG A 162 7.50 -4.39 6.70
C ARG A 162 7.60 -5.88 6.34
N GLN A 163 7.94 -6.69 7.32
CA GLN A 163 7.96 -8.13 7.17
C GLN A 163 6.54 -8.67 6.94
N GLU A 164 6.37 -9.51 5.90
CA GLU A 164 5.07 -10.08 5.53
C GLU A 164 4.91 -11.54 5.99
N ASP A 165 6.00 -12.24 6.23
CA ASP A 165 5.98 -13.63 6.67
C ASP A 165 6.84 -13.86 7.91
N ARG A 166 6.55 -14.93 8.67
CA ARG A 166 7.28 -15.26 9.90
C ARG A 166 8.74 -15.66 9.65
N ALA A 167 9.05 -16.12 8.44
CA ALA A 167 10.42 -16.53 8.08
C ALA A 167 11.29 -15.34 7.69
N GLY A 168 10.75 -14.14 7.53
CA GLY A 168 11.45 -12.93 7.11
C GLY A 168 11.94 -12.99 5.66
N GLN A 169 11.25 -13.77 4.82
CA GLN A 169 11.62 -13.97 3.42
C GLN A 169 10.97 -12.95 2.48
N MET A 170 9.87 -12.35 2.90
CA MET A 170 9.09 -11.39 2.11
C MET A 170 8.91 -10.06 2.87
N TRP A 171 9.14 -8.96 2.17
CA TRP A 171 9.09 -7.61 2.71
C TRP A 171 8.24 -6.70 1.84
N ASN A 172 7.25 -6.05 2.43
CA ASN A 172 6.37 -5.11 1.77
C ASN A 172 6.94 -3.70 1.85
N LEU A 173 6.92 -2.97 0.74
CA LEU A 173 7.27 -1.55 0.70
C LEU A 173 6.08 -0.73 1.23
N VAL A 174 6.21 -0.20 2.44
CA VAL A 174 5.09 0.46 3.14
C VAL A 174 4.67 1.75 2.43
N GLY A 175 3.40 1.81 2.03
CA GLY A 175 2.84 2.99 1.37
C GLY A 175 3.24 3.17 -0.10
N PHE A 176 3.80 2.13 -0.73
CA PHE A 176 4.26 2.15 -2.11
C PHE A 176 3.26 1.50 -3.08
N GLN A 177 1.98 1.79 -2.92
CA GLN A 177 1.01 1.38 -3.94
C GLN A 177 1.44 1.93 -5.30
N THR A 178 1.46 1.06 -6.33
CA THR A 178 1.95 1.43 -7.65
C THR A 178 1.15 0.78 -8.78
N ARG A 179 1.11 1.44 -9.93
CA ARG A 179 0.63 0.92 -11.21
C ARG A 179 1.79 0.59 -12.16
N LEU A 180 3.01 0.67 -11.70
CA LEU A 180 4.16 0.32 -12.52
C LEU A 180 4.02 -1.12 -13.02
N ARG A 181 4.38 -1.35 -14.27
CA ARG A 181 4.48 -2.71 -14.81
C ARG A 181 5.57 -3.48 -14.06
N ILE A 182 5.38 -4.79 -13.90
CA ILE A 182 6.33 -5.65 -13.16
C ILE A 182 7.79 -5.47 -13.59
N PRO A 183 8.13 -5.33 -14.90
CA PRO A 183 9.52 -5.06 -15.30
C PRO A 183 10.10 -3.76 -14.74
N GLU A 184 9.25 -2.75 -14.52
CA GLU A 184 9.64 -1.44 -14.01
C GLU A 184 9.81 -1.40 -12.47
N GLN A 185 9.39 -2.45 -11.78
CA GLN A 185 9.48 -2.57 -10.32
C GLN A 185 10.80 -3.23 -9.86
N ARG A 186 11.77 -3.42 -10.77
CA ARG A 186 13.04 -4.10 -10.48
C ARG A 186 14.22 -3.16 -10.43
#